data_6e167240e65fef63f691bd2d6f1427a1
#
_entry.id   6e167240e65fef63f691bd2d6f1427a1
#
_cell.length_a   1.000
_cell.length_b   1.000
_cell.length_c   1.000
_cell.angle_alpha   90.00
_cell.angle_beta   90.00
_cell.angle_gamma   90.00
#
_symmetry.space_group_name_H-M   'P 1'
#
loop_
_entity.id
_entity.type
_entity.pdbx_description
1 polymer ?
#
loop_
_entity_poly.entity_id
_entity_poly.type
_entity_poly.pdbx_seq_one_letter_code
_entity_poly.pdbx_strand_id
1 'polypeptide(L)'
;MQKPIYLPAVAGFVLCATGAMAETPVLQILTYDSFTSEWGPGPAIEAAFEATCACDLQFVAAGDGAALLARLQLEGARTEADVVLGLDTNLTAAGRATGLFAPHGVTVDLDLPIAWDDTEFLPFDWGYFAFVGNADTDAPTSLQALADSDLKVVIQDPRSSTPGLGLLMWVDAAYGDDAPAIWADLANNIVTVTPGWSEAYGLFLDGEADAVLSYTTSPAYHIIAEDDATKVAWVFEEGHYMQVEVAGKVAGTDQPELADQFLAFMVSDAFQSIIPETNWMYPAVMPDGGLPAAFDNPVSADKALLFSSDEALARRDTALGAWRTALSQ
;
A
#
# COMPACT_ATOMS: atom_id res chain seq x y z
N MET A 1 53.83 34.20 -72.89
CA MET A 1 53.17 34.85 -71.75
C MET A 1 51.92 34.08 -71.50
N GLN A 2 51.97 33.09 -70.54
CA GLN A 2 50.84 32.31 -70.12
C GLN A 2 50.37 32.87 -68.79
N LYS A 3 49.07 33.17 -68.66
CA LYS A 3 48.43 33.63 -67.42
C LYS A 3 47.95 32.40 -66.62
N PRO A 4 48.14 32.35 -65.28
CA PRO A 4 47.59 31.28 -64.46
C PRO A 4 46.10 31.47 -64.18
N ILE A 5 45.36 30.39 -64.33
CA ILE A 5 43.93 30.29 -63.94
C ILE A 5 43.83 29.90 -62.47
N TYR A 6 43.21 30.76 -61.63
CA TYR A 6 42.90 30.46 -60.28
C TYR A 6 41.51 29.83 -60.23
N LEU A 7 41.39 28.57 -59.74
CA LEU A 7 40.14 27.96 -59.34
C LEU A 7 39.86 28.31 -57.88
N PRO A 8 38.64 28.75 -57.55
CA PRO A 8 38.27 28.92 -56.14
C PRO A 8 37.94 27.56 -55.53
N ALA A 9 38.57 27.22 -54.38
CA ALA A 9 38.25 26.09 -53.57
C ALA A 9 36.96 26.41 -52.79
N VAL A 10 35.87 25.67 -53.05
CA VAL A 10 34.67 25.72 -52.29
C VAL A 10 34.85 24.80 -51.05
N ALA A 11 35.05 25.39 -49.87
CA ALA A 11 35.05 24.68 -48.60
C ALA A 11 33.60 24.32 -48.21
N GLY A 12 33.23 23.07 -48.40
CA GLY A 12 31.96 22.55 -47.90
C GLY A 12 31.97 22.42 -46.36
N PHE A 13 31.21 23.24 -45.68
CA PHE A 13 30.95 23.07 -44.24
C PHE A 13 29.93 21.91 -44.03
N VAL A 14 30.43 20.76 -43.58
CA VAL A 14 29.55 19.67 -43.10
C VAL A 14 29.09 20.03 -41.68
N LEU A 15 27.85 20.50 -41.55
CA LEU A 15 27.18 20.57 -40.24
C LEU A 15 26.90 19.14 -39.77
N CYS A 16 27.73 18.62 -38.88
CA CYS A 16 27.35 17.47 -38.05
C CYS A 16 26.29 17.94 -37.07
N ALA A 17 25.03 17.64 -37.34
CA ALA A 17 23.99 17.71 -36.33
C ALA A 17 24.28 16.62 -35.26
N THR A 18 24.90 17.01 -34.15
CA THR A 18 24.92 16.21 -32.94
C THR A 18 23.48 16.18 -32.42
N GLY A 19 22.74 15.13 -32.74
CA GLY A 19 21.47 14.84 -32.05
C GLY A 19 21.80 14.69 -30.57
N ALA A 20 21.36 15.62 -29.73
CA ALA A 20 21.31 15.40 -28.33
C ALA A 20 20.32 14.24 -28.15
N MET A 21 20.80 13.07 -27.70
CA MET A 21 19.91 12.04 -27.16
C MET A 21 19.24 12.68 -25.96
N ALA A 22 17.94 12.88 -26.02
CA ALA A 22 17.19 13.29 -24.84
C ALA A 22 17.38 12.18 -23.78
N GLU A 23 17.75 12.57 -22.58
CA GLU A 23 17.83 11.65 -21.45
C GLU A 23 16.44 11.07 -21.21
N THR A 24 16.33 9.76 -21.01
CA THR A 24 15.04 9.12 -20.70
C THR A 24 14.53 9.72 -19.39
N PRO A 25 13.32 10.29 -19.35
CA PRO A 25 12.77 10.86 -18.12
C PRO A 25 12.54 9.75 -17.09
N VAL A 26 12.87 10.02 -15.84
CA VAL A 26 12.70 9.10 -14.71
C VAL A 26 11.49 9.54 -13.91
N LEU A 27 10.60 8.60 -13.58
CA LEU A 27 9.49 8.78 -12.64
C LEU A 27 9.80 8.01 -11.36
N GLN A 28 9.96 8.71 -10.24
CA GLN A 28 10.22 8.09 -8.95
C GLN A 28 8.94 7.94 -8.13
N ILE A 29 8.61 6.70 -7.74
CA ILE A 29 7.48 6.39 -6.89
C ILE A 29 7.97 5.88 -5.54
N LEU A 30 7.72 6.64 -4.49
CA LEU A 30 7.98 6.23 -3.12
C LEU A 30 6.85 5.29 -2.67
N THR A 31 7.22 4.07 -2.24
CA THR A 31 6.24 3.04 -1.88
C THR A 31 6.75 2.13 -0.77
N TYR A 32 5.99 1.10 -0.40
CA TYR A 32 6.34 0.16 0.66
C TYR A 32 7.16 -1.04 0.16
N ASP A 33 7.86 -1.71 1.09
CA ASP A 33 8.87 -2.72 0.77
C ASP A 33 8.28 -3.94 0.04
N SER A 34 7.11 -4.45 0.45
CA SER A 34 6.48 -5.59 -0.20
C SER A 34 6.02 -5.29 -1.63
N PHE A 35 5.65 -4.03 -1.94
CA PHE A 35 5.30 -3.61 -3.29
C PHE A 35 6.47 -3.76 -4.26
N THR A 36 7.69 -3.48 -3.81
CA THR A 36 8.91 -3.51 -4.63
C THR A 36 9.59 -4.87 -4.68
N SER A 37 9.13 -5.84 -3.91
CA SER A 37 9.69 -7.19 -3.87
C SER A 37 9.53 -7.89 -5.22
N GLU A 38 10.40 -8.88 -5.51
CA GLU A 38 10.33 -9.66 -6.76
C GLU A 38 8.97 -10.36 -6.96
N TRP A 39 8.30 -10.70 -5.86
CA TRP A 39 6.97 -11.31 -5.85
C TRP A 39 5.82 -10.28 -5.74
N GLY A 40 6.13 -9.02 -5.46
CA GLY A 40 5.16 -7.94 -5.34
C GLY A 40 4.70 -7.38 -6.69
N PRO A 41 3.78 -6.42 -6.71
CA PRO A 41 3.22 -5.87 -7.93
C PRO A 41 4.20 -4.98 -8.71
N GLY A 42 5.21 -4.39 -8.05
CA GLY A 42 6.11 -3.40 -8.64
C GLY A 42 6.73 -3.82 -9.96
N PRO A 43 7.40 -4.98 -10.07
CA PRO A 43 8.05 -5.39 -11.33
C PRO A 43 7.10 -5.52 -12.52
N ALA A 44 5.87 -6.03 -12.30
CA ALA A 44 4.88 -6.17 -13.36
C ALA A 44 4.28 -4.82 -13.77
N ILE A 45 4.06 -3.93 -12.81
CA ILE A 45 3.56 -2.57 -13.03
C ILE A 45 4.59 -1.73 -13.76
N GLU A 46 5.88 -1.80 -13.37
CA GLU A 46 7.00 -1.13 -14.05
C GLU A 46 7.02 -1.53 -15.53
N ALA A 47 7.07 -2.83 -15.81
CA ALA A 47 7.10 -3.33 -17.19
C ALA A 47 5.87 -2.89 -18.02
N ALA A 48 4.67 -2.88 -17.40
CA ALA A 48 3.44 -2.48 -18.09
C ALA A 48 3.38 -0.98 -18.37
N PHE A 49 3.83 -0.13 -17.43
CA PHE A 49 3.84 1.32 -17.60
C PHE A 49 4.91 1.75 -18.60
N GLU A 50 6.13 1.25 -18.49
CA GLU A 50 7.24 1.58 -19.37
C GLU A 50 6.98 1.20 -20.83
N ALA A 51 6.17 0.18 -21.08
CA ALA A 51 5.73 -0.15 -22.43
C ALA A 51 4.92 0.98 -23.10
N THR A 52 4.42 1.96 -22.33
CA THR A 52 3.56 3.03 -22.82
C THR A 52 4.12 4.44 -22.68
N CYS A 53 5.02 4.69 -21.72
CA CYS A 53 5.43 6.06 -21.36
C CYS A 53 6.72 6.54 -22.01
N ALA A 54 7.57 5.68 -22.57
CA ALA A 54 8.93 6.03 -23.00
C ALA A 54 9.74 6.70 -21.88
N CYS A 55 9.59 6.22 -20.65
CA CYS A 55 10.23 6.68 -19.44
C CYS A 55 10.92 5.52 -18.70
N ASP A 56 11.62 5.81 -17.62
CA ASP A 56 12.18 4.88 -16.63
C ASP A 56 11.37 5.04 -15.35
N LEU A 57 10.58 4.02 -14.97
CA LEU A 57 9.78 4.00 -13.74
C LEU A 57 10.61 3.38 -12.62
N GLN A 58 10.82 4.12 -11.55
CA GLN A 58 11.60 3.65 -10.40
C GLN A 58 10.76 3.63 -9.13
N PHE A 59 10.59 2.43 -8.55
CA PHE A 59 10.01 2.29 -7.23
C PHE A 59 11.10 2.40 -6.16
N VAL A 60 10.87 3.26 -5.16
CA VAL A 60 11.78 3.47 -4.02
C VAL A 60 11.10 3.00 -2.75
N ALA A 61 11.61 1.92 -2.17
CA ALA A 61 11.08 1.34 -0.94
C ALA A 61 11.36 2.22 0.29
N ALA A 62 10.40 2.28 1.21
CA ALA A 62 10.46 3.13 2.40
C ALA A 62 9.85 2.48 3.65
N GLY A 63 10.03 1.19 3.82
CA GLY A 63 9.40 0.42 4.88
C GLY A 63 7.94 0.11 4.56
N ASP A 64 7.03 0.41 5.49
CA ASP A 64 5.58 0.20 5.30
C ASP A 64 4.85 1.55 5.40
N GLY A 65 3.53 1.61 5.24
CA GLY A 65 2.78 2.84 5.00
C GLY A 65 3.01 3.97 6.01
N ALA A 66 3.05 3.67 7.32
CA ALA A 66 3.31 4.70 8.33
C ALA A 66 4.78 5.17 8.31
N ALA A 67 5.74 4.29 8.01
CA ALA A 67 7.14 4.66 7.82
C ALA A 67 7.33 5.51 6.56
N LEU A 68 6.61 5.18 5.47
CA LEU A 68 6.59 5.95 4.23
C LEU A 68 6.15 7.40 4.47
N LEU A 69 5.05 7.62 5.20
CA LEU A 69 4.60 8.97 5.56
C LEU A 69 5.63 9.70 6.44
N ALA A 70 6.23 9.01 7.41
CA ALA A 70 7.25 9.60 8.29
C ALA A 70 8.49 10.03 7.49
N ARG A 71 8.92 9.24 6.50
CA ARG A 71 10.01 9.60 5.59
C ARG A 71 9.64 10.84 4.77
N LEU A 72 8.46 10.87 4.18
CA LEU A 72 7.98 12.01 3.39
C LEU A 72 7.94 13.30 4.25
N GLN A 73 7.47 13.22 5.50
CA GLN A 73 7.46 14.34 6.43
C GLN A 73 8.87 14.84 6.76
N LEU A 74 9.85 13.93 6.90
CA LEU A 74 11.24 14.28 7.18
C LEU A 74 11.91 14.95 5.97
N GLU A 75 11.68 14.46 4.77
CA GLU A 75 12.20 15.00 3.52
C GLU A 75 11.53 16.36 3.18
N GLY A 76 10.22 16.45 3.41
CA GLY A 76 9.42 17.64 3.11
C GLY A 76 9.53 18.02 1.62
N ALA A 77 9.66 19.30 1.34
CA ALA A 77 9.79 19.82 -0.05
C ALA A 77 11.10 19.40 -0.76
N ARG A 78 11.97 18.63 -0.11
CA ARG A 78 13.21 18.10 -0.70
C ARG A 78 13.07 16.65 -1.16
N THR A 79 11.89 16.07 -1.01
CA THR A 79 11.64 14.71 -1.50
C THR A 79 11.90 14.67 -3.02
N GLU A 80 12.49 13.57 -3.46
CA GLU A 80 12.73 13.29 -4.88
C GLU A 80 11.58 12.45 -5.48
N ALA A 81 10.59 12.09 -4.65
CA ALA A 81 9.44 11.34 -5.12
C ALA A 81 8.51 12.22 -5.98
N ASP A 82 8.06 11.66 -7.08
CA ASP A 82 7.04 12.25 -7.96
C ASP A 82 5.62 11.83 -7.53
N VAL A 83 5.51 10.58 -7.08
CA VAL A 83 4.29 9.98 -6.56
C VAL A 83 4.61 9.24 -5.27
N VAL A 84 3.70 9.28 -4.32
CA VAL A 84 3.71 8.44 -3.11
C VAL A 84 2.57 7.44 -3.24
N LEU A 85 2.88 6.13 -3.18
CA LEU A 85 1.92 5.04 -3.34
C LEU A 85 1.97 4.14 -2.11
N GLY A 86 0.83 3.84 -1.49
CA GLY A 86 0.75 2.96 -0.31
C GLY A 86 0.55 3.69 1.03
N LEU A 87 0.07 4.94 1.02
CA LEU A 87 -0.66 5.47 2.16
C LEU A 87 -2.04 4.83 2.20
N ASP A 88 -2.66 4.80 3.38
CA ASP A 88 -4.02 4.29 3.54
C ASP A 88 -4.98 5.34 4.11
N THR A 89 -6.26 4.99 4.20
CA THR A 89 -7.31 5.84 4.79
C THR A 89 -6.96 6.41 6.16
N ASN A 90 -6.17 5.71 6.98
CA ASN A 90 -5.75 6.20 8.29
C ASN A 90 -4.66 7.29 8.23
N LEU A 91 -3.97 7.40 7.08
CA LEU A 91 -2.83 8.28 6.89
C LEU A 91 -3.13 9.49 5.98
N THR A 92 -4.23 9.46 5.21
CA THR A 92 -4.53 10.53 4.23
C THR A 92 -4.69 11.91 4.86
N ALA A 93 -5.34 12.05 6.03
CA ALA A 93 -5.44 13.34 6.72
C ALA A 93 -4.06 13.89 7.15
N ALA A 94 -3.19 13.03 7.69
CA ALA A 94 -1.83 13.40 8.06
C ALA A 94 -0.97 13.70 6.82
N GLY A 95 -1.16 12.96 5.73
CA GLY A 95 -0.55 13.23 4.43
C GLY A 95 -0.93 14.62 3.90
N ARG A 96 -2.23 14.94 3.86
CA ARG A 96 -2.76 16.22 3.44
C ARG A 96 -2.21 17.37 4.28
N ALA A 97 -2.09 17.18 5.60
CA ALA A 97 -1.54 18.18 6.50
C ALA A 97 -0.09 18.56 6.22
N THR A 98 0.66 17.75 5.45
CA THR A 98 2.02 18.09 5.00
C THR A 98 2.04 19.20 3.96
N GLY A 99 0.96 19.39 3.19
CA GLY A 99 0.90 20.30 2.05
C GLY A 99 1.77 19.87 0.86
N LEU A 100 2.21 18.61 0.81
CA LEU A 100 3.11 18.09 -0.23
C LEU A 100 2.38 17.46 -1.41
N PHE A 101 1.06 17.28 -1.32
CA PHE A 101 0.29 16.64 -2.38
C PHE A 101 -0.45 17.66 -3.27
N ALA A 102 -0.66 17.26 -4.51
CA ALA A 102 -1.41 18.01 -5.51
C ALA A 102 -2.63 17.19 -5.97
N PRO A 103 -3.68 17.85 -6.49
CA PRO A 103 -4.82 17.13 -7.04
C PRO A 103 -4.41 16.15 -8.14
N HIS A 104 -4.98 14.94 -8.10
CA HIS A 104 -4.66 13.88 -9.08
C HIS A 104 -5.37 14.07 -10.45
N GLY A 105 -6.49 14.80 -10.50
CA GLY A 105 -7.20 15.11 -11.74
C GLY A 105 -7.87 13.94 -12.46
N VAL A 106 -7.76 12.73 -11.93
CA VAL A 106 -8.35 11.51 -12.51
C VAL A 106 -9.84 11.45 -12.15
N THR A 107 -10.67 11.11 -13.13
CA THR A 107 -12.10 10.82 -12.93
C THR A 107 -12.35 9.38 -13.35
N VAL A 108 -12.83 8.56 -12.42
CA VAL A 108 -13.07 7.13 -12.62
C VAL A 108 -14.19 6.67 -11.69
N ASP A 109 -14.98 5.68 -12.13
CA ASP A 109 -15.88 4.95 -11.25
C ASP A 109 -15.09 3.89 -10.51
N LEU A 110 -15.11 3.95 -9.17
CA LEU A 110 -14.38 3.04 -8.29
C LEU A 110 -15.31 1.94 -7.76
N ASP A 111 -14.81 0.71 -7.69
CA ASP A 111 -15.50 -0.46 -7.13
C ASP A 111 -15.21 -0.62 -5.63
N LEU A 112 -15.24 0.48 -4.89
CA LEU A 112 -15.05 0.49 -3.44
C LEU A 112 -16.39 0.27 -2.72
N PRO A 113 -16.39 -0.39 -1.54
CA PRO A 113 -17.59 -0.52 -0.71
C PRO A 113 -18.02 0.79 -0.02
N ILE A 114 -17.27 1.87 -0.21
CA ILE A 114 -17.51 3.22 0.32
C ILE A 114 -17.48 4.25 -0.80
N ALA A 115 -18.14 5.40 -0.58
CA ALA A 115 -17.99 6.54 -1.47
C ALA A 115 -16.58 7.16 -1.34
N TRP A 116 -16.03 7.60 -2.46
CA TRP A 116 -14.72 8.24 -2.51
C TRP A 116 -14.78 9.53 -3.32
N ASP A 117 -14.42 10.65 -2.71
CA ASP A 117 -14.45 11.99 -3.32
C ASP A 117 -13.16 12.79 -3.06
N ASP A 118 -12.11 12.13 -2.58
CA ASP A 118 -10.80 12.74 -2.35
C ASP A 118 -10.17 13.20 -3.67
N THR A 119 -9.64 14.42 -3.69
CA THR A 119 -9.03 14.99 -4.90
C THR A 119 -7.51 14.91 -4.93
N GLU A 120 -6.86 14.61 -3.81
CA GLU A 120 -5.40 14.48 -3.69
C GLU A 120 -4.95 13.03 -3.68
N PHE A 121 -5.77 12.12 -3.12
CA PHE A 121 -5.46 10.73 -2.96
C PHE A 121 -6.37 9.85 -3.82
N LEU A 122 -5.77 9.08 -4.73
CA LEU A 122 -6.46 8.19 -5.65
C LEU A 122 -6.31 6.74 -5.19
N PRO A 123 -7.40 5.98 -4.95
CA PRO A 123 -7.36 4.58 -4.58
C PRO A 123 -6.76 3.68 -5.67
N PHE A 124 -6.04 2.64 -5.26
CA PHE A 124 -5.60 1.59 -6.16
C PHE A 124 -5.98 0.19 -5.70
N ASP A 125 -6.13 -0.03 -4.39
CA ASP A 125 -6.66 -1.27 -3.83
C ASP A 125 -7.35 -1.04 -2.47
N TRP A 126 -7.95 -2.10 -1.93
CA TRP A 126 -8.59 -2.07 -0.62
C TRP A 126 -8.72 -3.47 -0.02
N GLY A 127 -9.00 -3.54 1.28
CA GLY A 127 -9.24 -4.79 1.98
C GLY A 127 -9.65 -4.60 3.42
N TYR A 128 -9.88 -5.73 4.10
CA TYR A 128 -10.17 -5.77 5.53
C TYR A 128 -9.03 -6.44 6.28
N PHE A 129 -8.60 -5.85 7.39
CA PHE A 129 -7.63 -6.51 8.26
C PHE A 129 -8.26 -7.74 8.91
N ALA A 130 -7.46 -8.80 9.03
CA ALA A 130 -7.84 -10.04 9.70
C ALA A 130 -6.61 -10.73 10.28
N PHE A 131 -6.79 -11.54 11.30
CA PHE A 131 -5.80 -12.55 11.65
C PHE A 131 -5.93 -13.71 10.69
N VAL A 132 -4.80 -14.20 10.21
CA VAL A 132 -4.68 -15.37 9.34
C VAL A 132 -4.00 -16.47 10.13
N GLY A 133 -4.65 -17.61 10.24
CA GLY A 133 -4.17 -18.79 10.94
C GLY A 133 -4.36 -20.06 10.14
N ASN A 134 -4.06 -21.21 10.75
CA ASN A 134 -4.29 -22.50 10.11
C ASN A 134 -5.75 -22.95 10.24
N ALA A 135 -6.27 -23.65 9.25
CA ALA A 135 -7.66 -24.11 9.18
C ALA A 135 -8.03 -25.14 10.27
N ASP A 136 -7.06 -25.81 10.87
CA ASP A 136 -7.24 -26.76 11.97
C ASP A 136 -7.18 -26.09 13.36
N THR A 137 -6.89 -24.80 13.41
CA THR A 137 -6.95 -24.00 14.64
C THR A 137 -8.40 -23.68 14.98
N ASP A 138 -8.78 -23.82 16.25
CA ASP A 138 -10.08 -23.35 16.75
C ASP A 138 -10.06 -21.81 16.78
N ALA A 139 -10.50 -21.22 15.66
CA ALA A 139 -10.41 -19.80 15.42
C ALA A 139 -11.28 -19.01 16.41
N PRO A 140 -10.73 -17.98 17.09
CA PRO A 140 -11.52 -17.10 17.95
C PRO A 140 -12.51 -16.28 17.11
N THR A 141 -13.67 -15.96 17.69
CA THR A 141 -14.73 -15.22 17.00
C THR A 141 -14.71 -13.72 17.29
N SER A 142 -13.74 -13.24 18.07
CA SER A 142 -13.57 -11.83 18.44
C SER A 142 -12.15 -11.56 18.95
N LEU A 143 -11.74 -10.28 19.02
CA LEU A 143 -10.49 -9.88 19.65
C LEU A 143 -10.46 -10.25 21.15
N GLN A 144 -11.61 -10.14 21.85
CA GLN A 144 -11.70 -10.59 23.23
C GLN A 144 -11.56 -12.11 23.35
N ALA A 145 -12.19 -12.89 22.46
CA ALA A 145 -12.04 -14.35 22.45
C ALA A 145 -10.59 -14.78 22.12
N LEU A 146 -9.89 -14.01 21.27
CA LEU A 146 -8.47 -14.20 21.04
C LEU A 146 -7.66 -13.93 22.31
N ALA A 147 -7.94 -12.83 23.01
CA ALA A 147 -7.28 -12.47 24.27
C ALA A 147 -7.50 -13.51 25.39
N ASP A 148 -8.68 -14.11 25.41
CA ASP A 148 -9.06 -15.16 26.39
C ASP A 148 -8.47 -16.55 26.05
N SER A 149 -7.83 -16.70 24.89
CA SER A 149 -7.24 -17.95 24.41
C SER A 149 -5.75 -18.07 24.76
N ASP A 150 -5.18 -19.27 24.56
CA ASP A 150 -3.75 -19.50 24.65
C ASP A 150 -3.00 -19.26 23.30
N LEU A 151 -3.73 -18.87 22.23
CA LEU A 151 -3.19 -18.68 20.90
C LEU A 151 -2.14 -17.55 20.87
N LYS A 152 -1.11 -17.75 20.07
CA LYS A 152 -0.02 -16.81 19.90
C LYS A 152 -0.08 -16.13 18.55
N VAL A 153 0.09 -14.81 18.54
CA VAL A 153 -0.02 -14.01 17.32
C VAL A 153 1.19 -13.13 17.12
N VAL A 154 1.53 -12.90 15.85
CA VAL A 154 2.46 -11.85 15.43
C VAL A 154 1.67 -10.68 14.89
N ILE A 155 2.01 -9.48 15.33
CA ILE A 155 1.46 -8.23 14.82
C ILE A 155 2.56 -7.30 14.36
N GLN A 156 2.20 -6.20 13.72
CA GLN A 156 3.13 -5.17 13.27
C GLN A 156 3.04 -3.93 14.16
N ASP A 157 4.12 -3.14 14.14
CA ASP A 157 4.21 -1.88 14.88
C ASP A 157 3.32 -0.79 14.21
N PRO A 158 2.33 -0.25 14.92
CA PRO A 158 1.44 0.79 14.37
C PRO A 158 2.14 2.09 14.01
N ARG A 159 3.41 2.26 14.40
CA ARG A 159 4.21 3.46 14.11
C ARG A 159 4.92 3.38 12.75
N SER A 160 5.05 2.19 12.20
CA SER A 160 5.73 1.94 10.93
C SER A 160 4.85 1.23 9.90
N SER A 161 3.95 0.33 10.32
CA SER A 161 3.23 -0.58 9.45
C SER A 161 1.76 -0.17 9.23
N THR A 162 1.27 -0.36 8.02
CA THR A 162 -0.15 -0.21 7.65
C THR A 162 -1.04 -1.19 8.43
N PRO A 163 -0.80 -2.54 8.42
CA PRO A 163 -1.61 -3.44 9.23
C PRO A 163 -1.50 -3.17 10.74
N GLY A 164 -0.33 -2.79 11.23
CA GLY A 164 -0.17 -2.43 12.64
C GLY A 164 -1.03 -1.23 13.03
N LEU A 165 -1.04 -0.17 12.22
CA LEU A 165 -1.93 0.98 12.42
C LEU A 165 -3.40 0.58 12.23
N GLY A 166 -3.68 -0.30 11.26
CA GLY A 166 -5.02 -0.84 11.03
C GLY A 166 -5.57 -1.58 12.25
N LEU A 167 -4.78 -2.46 12.87
CA LEU A 167 -5.18 -3.13 14.11
C LEU A 167 -5.41 -2.14 15.26
N LEU A 168 -4.55 -1.11 15.36
CA LEU A 168 -4.73 -0.07 16.37
C LEU A 168 -6.10 0.61 16.24
N MET A 169 -6.46 0.98 15.00
CA MET A 169 -7.77 1.60 14.71
C MET A 169 -8.92 0.59 14.82
N TRP A 170 -8.69 -0.67 14.47
CA TRP A 170 -9.70 -1.74 14.62
C TRP A 170 -10.12 -1.93 16.07
N VAL A 171 -9.15 -2.07 16.98
CA VAL A 171 -9.45 -2.19 18.43
C VAL A 171 -10.20 -0.96 18.93
N ASP A 172 -9.79 0.25 18.52
CA ASP A 172 -10.46 1.49 18.94
C ASP A 172 -11.89 1.61 18.36
N ALA A 173 -12.08 1.20 17.08
CA ALA A 173 -13.39 1.25 16.43
C ALA A 173 -14.38 0.21 17.01
N ALA A 174 -13.89 -0.97 17.36
CA ALA A 174 -14.72 -2.06 17.87
C ALA A 174 -15.08 -1.89 19.34
N TYR A 175 -14.18 -1.34 20.16
CA TYR A 175 -14.31 -1.34 21.62
C TYR A 175 -14.36 0.05 22.27
N GLY A 176 -14.02 1.12 21.55
CA GLY A 176 -14.11 2.48 22.03
C GLY A 176 -13.38 2.70 23.37
N ASP A 177 -14.12 3.08 24.41
CA ASP A 177 -13.55 3.35 25.73
C ASP A 177 -12.96 2.09 26.41
N ASP A 178 -13.35 0.90 25.98
CA ASP A 178 -12.83 -0.39 26.48
C ASP A 178 -11.55 -0.85 25.74
N ALA A 179 -11.14 -0.18 24.67
CA ALA A 179 -9.95 -0.52 23.89
C ALA A 179 -8.67 -0.70 24.73
N PRO A 180 -8.38 0.12 25.77
CA PRO A 180 -7.22 -0.09 26.64
C PRO A 180 -7.24 -1.42 27.37
N ALA A 181 -8.42 -1.91 27.79
CA ALA A 181 -8.56 -3.21 28.46
C ALA A 181 -8.32 -4.36 27.48
N ILE A 182 -8.87 -4.27 26.26
CA ILE A 182 -8.61 -5.25 25.18
C ILE A 182 -7.12 -5.35 24.89
N TRP A 183 -6.41 -4.22 24.77
CA TRP A 183 -4.95 -4.24 24.56
C TRP A 183 -4.19 -4.89 25.71
N ALA A 184 -4.60 -4.64 26.96
CA ALA A 184 -3.96 -5.25 28.14
C ALA A 184 -4.14 -6.77 28.15
N ASP A 185 -5.33 -7.26 27.75
CA ASP A 185 -5.64 -8.68 27.67
C ASP A 185 -4.89 -9.35 26.49
N LEU A 186 -4.90 -8.74 25.28
CA LEU A 186 -4.21 -9.21 24.07
C LEU A 186 -2.68 -9.26 24.23
N ALA A 187 -2.09 -8.46 25.12
CA ALA A 187 -0.64 -8.40 25.28
C ALA A 187 -0.02 -9.77 25.57
N ASN A 188 -0.75 -10.69 26.23
CA ASN A 188 -0.28 -12.03 26.52
C ASN A 188 -0.24 -12.97 25.30
N ASN A 189 -1.00 -12.65 24.25
CA ASN A 189 -1.06 -13.43 23.02
C ASN A 189 0.01 -12.97 22.00
N ILE A 190 0.46 -11.72 22.10
CA ILE A 190 1.41 -11.14 21.15
C ILE A 190 2.83 -11.61 21.47
N VAL A 191 3.40 -12.45 20.61
CA VAL A 191 4.77 -12.97 20.78
C VAL A 191 5.83 -12.05 20.21
N THR A 192 5.47 -11.29 19.16
CA THR A 192 6.40 -10.37 18.49
C THR A 192 5.64 -9.24 17.82
N VAL A 193 6.25 -8.07 17.80
CA VAL A 193 5.83 -6.89 17.04
C VAL A 193 6.92 -6.58 16.02
N THR A 194 6.62 -6.77 14.74
CA THR A 194 7.58 -6.54 13.64
C THR A 194 7.46 -5.11 13.09
N PRO A 195 8.50 -4.59 12.42
CA PRO A 195 8.43 -3.26 11.80
C PRO A 195 7.47 -3.18 10.62
N GLY A 196 7.28 -4.29 9.87
CA GLY A 196 6.45 -4.36 8.67
C GLY A 196 5.74 -5.70 8.52
N TRP A 197 4.92 -5.78 7.46
CA TRP A 197 4.07 -6.93 7.18
C TRP A 197 4.88 -8.17 6.78
N SER A 198 5.89 -8.03 5.93
CA SER A 198 6.66 -9.16 5.37
C SER A 198 7.33 -9.99 6.46
N GLU A 199 7.94 -9.35 7.46
CA GLU A 199 8.58 -10.04 8.58
C GLU A 199 7.57 -10.77 9.45
N ALA A 200 6.41 -10.15 9.72
CA ALA A 200 5.34 -10.79 10.50
C ALA A 200 4.84 -12.05 9.80
N TYR A 201 4.55 -11.94 8.51
CA TYR A 201 4.01 -13.04 7.73
C TYR A 201 5.02 -14.20 7.62
N GLY A 202 6.31 -13.87 7.44
CA GLY A 202 7.40 -14.85 7.45
C GLY A 202 7.48 -15.64 8.77
N LEU A 203 7.41 -14.97 9.92
CA LEU A 203 7.40 -15.63 11.23
C LEU A 203 6.22 -16.60 11.41
N PHE A 204 5.05 -16.24 10.91
CA PHE A 204 3.89 -17.13 10.91
C PHE A 204 4.11 -18.37 10.02
N LEU A 205 4.64 -18.18 8.82
CA LEU A 205 4.95 -19.30 7.91
C LEU A 205 6.04 -20.22 8.46
N ASP A 206 6.98 -19.69 9.23
CA ASP A 206 8.02 -20.45 9.94
C ASP A 206 7.47 -21.18 11.19
N GLY A 207 6.21 -20.97 11.55
CA GLY A 207 5.54 -21.63 12.67
C GLY A 207 5.85 -21.04 14.04
N GLU A 208 6.32 -19.78 14.10
CA GLU A 208 6.64 -19.08 15.35
C GLU A 208 5.39 -18.55 16.08
N ALA A 209 4.22 -18.58 15.41
CA ALA A 209 2.94 -18.17 15.97
C ALA A 209 1.77 -18.95 15.33
N ASP A 210 0.63 -19.00 16.03
CA ASP A 210 -0.58 -19.65 15.55
C ASP A 210 -1.30 -18.81 14.49
N ALA A 211 -1.13 -17.48 14.52
CA ALA A 211 -1.67 -16.58 13.51
C ALA A 211 -0.85 -15.28 13.38
N VAL A 212 -1.07 -14.60 12.27
CA VAL A 212 -0.49 -13.30 11.94
C VAL A 212 -1.57 -12.29 11.58
N LEU A 213 -1.36 -11.04 11.98
CA LEU A 213 -2.19 -9.94 11.48
C LEU A 213 -1.89 -9.70 9.99
N SER A 214 -2.93 -9.77 9.17
CA SER A 214 -2.86 -9.58 7.71
C SER A 214 -4.24 -9.13 7.20
N TYR A 215 -4.73 -9.74 6.12
CA TYR A 215 -5.96 -9.36 5.46
C TYR A 215 -6.88 -10.56 5.20
N THR A 216 -8.18 -10.29 5.05
CA THR A 216 -9.15 -11.33 4.66
C THR A 216 -8.84 -11.97 3.32
N THR A 217 -8.09 -11.30 2.47
CA THR A 217 -7.66 -11.76 1.15
C THR A 217 -6.40 -12.62 1.15
N SER A 218 -5.61 -12.60 2.24
CA SER A 218 -4.33 -13.33 2.30
C SER A 218 -4.42 -14.83 2.01
N PRO A 219 -5.50 -15.56 2.38
CA PRO A 219 -5.65 -16.97 2.00
C PRO A 219 -5.65 -17.21 0.48
N ALA A 220 -6.05 -16.21 -0.33
CA ALA A 220 -6.05 -16.35 -1.79
C ALA A 220 -4.63 -16.61 -2.35
N TYR A 221 -3.60 -16.01 -1.76
CA TYR A 221 -2.21 -16.30 -2.11
C TYR A 221 -1.90 -17.80 -2.00
N HIS A 222 -2.19 -18.40 -0.85
CA HIS A 222 -1.89 -19.81 -0.61
C HIS A 222 -2.69 -20.73 -1.54
N ILE A 223 -3.96 -20.41 -1.78
CA ILE A 223 -4.82 -21.20 -2.66
C ILE A 223 -4.34 -21.13 -4.12
N ILE A 224 -4.00 -19.93 -4.60
CA ILE A 224 -3.70 -19.70 -6.03
C ILE A 224 -2.25 -20.04 -6.35
N ALA A 225 -1.30 -19.56 -5.53
CA ALA A 225 0.13 -19.67 -5.82
C ALA A 225 0.75 -20.97 -5.28
N GLU A 226 0.20 -21.55 -4.20
CA GLU A 226 0.79 -22.69 -3.48
C GLU A 226 -0.10 -23.95 -3.52
N ASP A 227 -1.34 -23.88 -4.06
CA ASP A 227 -2.35 -24.95 -4.01
C ASP A 227 -2.61 -25.42 -2.56
N ASP A 228 -2.55 -24.49 -1.60
CA ASP A 228 -2.69 -24.71 -0.17
C ASP A 228 -3.94 -23.99 0.39
N ALA A 229 -4.95 -24.74 0.79
CA ALA A 229 -6.17 -24.24 1.43
C ALA A 229 -6.11 -24.32 2.98
N THR A 230 -4.94 -24.54 3.57
CA THR A 230 -4.78 -24.68 5.02
C THR A 230 -4.66 -23.34 5.76
N LYS A 231 -4.52 -22.23 5.05
CA LYS A 231 -4.49 -20.88 5.64
C LYS A 231 -5.86 -20.23 5.48
N VAL A 232 -6.40 -19.69 6.59
CA VAL A 232 -7.72 -19.08 6.64
C VAL A 232 -7.68 -17.75 7.38
N ALA A 233 -8.48 -16.79 6.93
CA ALA A 233 -8.72 -15.57 7.67
C ALA A 233 -9.78 -15.82 8.75
N TRP A 234 -9.51 -15.40 9.98
CA TRP A 234 -10.48 -15.48 11.07
C TRP A 234 -11.52 -14.36 10.95
N VAL A 235 -12.80 -14.71 11.03
CA VAL A 235 -13.90 -13.75 10.91
C VAL A 235 -14.45 -13.42 12.29
N PHE A 236 -14.38 -12.13 12.65
CA PHE A 236 -14.76 -11.66 13.98
C PHE A 236 -16.17 -11.07 14.01
N GLU A 237 -16.89 -11.32 15.11
CA GLU A 237 -18.28 -10.90 15.29
C GLU A 237 -18.44 -9.38 15.42
N GLU A 238 -17.46 -8.68 15.99
CA GLU A 238 -17.41 -7.23 16.08
C GLU A 238 -17.17 -6.53 14.75
N GLY A 239 -16.84 -7.29 13.71
CA GLY A 239 -16.55 -6.78 12.39
C GLY A 239 -15.06 -6.62 12.13
N HIS A 240 -14.72 -6.11 10.92
CA HIS A 240 -13.36 -5.94 10.45
C HIS A 240 -13.11 -4.50 10.02
N TYR A 241 -11.93 -3.98 10.37
CA TYR A 241 -11.55 -2.65 9.97
C TYR A 241 -11.06 -2.67 8.52
N MET A 242 -11.64 -1.78 7.72
CA MET A 242 -11.30 -1.63 6.30
C MET A 242 -10.16 -0.64 6.13
N GLN A 243 -9.33 -0.88 5.12
CA GLN A 243 -8.44 0.12 4.55
C GLN A 243 -8.70 0.28 3.07
N VAL A 244 -8.40 1.47 2.55
CA VAL A 244 -8.22 1.74 1.13
C VAL A 244 -6.81 2.29 0.97
N GLU A 245 -5.99 1.64 0.16
CA GLU A 245 -4.66 2.14 -0.17
C GLU A 245 -4.74 3.13 -1.33
N VAL A 246 -3.93 4.16 -1.23
CA VAL A 246 -3.99 5.30 -2.14
C VAL A 246 -2.62 5.73 -2.65
N ALA A 247 -2.62 6.37 -3.83
CA ALA A 247 -1.48 7.12 -4.31
C ALA A 247 -1.79 8.62 -4.37
N GLY A 248 -0.76 9.44 -4.15
CA GLY A 248 -0.86 10.90 -4.26
C GLY A 248 0.30 11.47 -5.08
N LYS A 249 -0.01 12.41 -5.98
CA LYS A 249 1.00 13.16 -6.73
C LYS A 249 1.69 14.18 -5.82
N VAL A 250 3.02 14.21 -5.84
CA VAL A 250 3.79 15.22 -5.10
C VAL A 250 3.71 16.57 -5.82
N ALA A 251 3.32 17.62 -5.09
CA ALA A 251 3.11 18.96 -5.67
C ALA A 251 4.39 19.60 -6.22
N GLY A 252 5.55 19.18 -5.71
CA GLY A 252 6.87 19.67 -6.12
C GLY A 252 7.57 18.84 -7.19
N THR A 253 6.90 17.83 -7.78
CA THR A 253 7.48 16.97 -8.82
C THR A 253 7.98 17.78 -10.02
N ASP A 254 9.11 17.39 -10.57
CA ASP A 254 9.62 17.93 -11.84
C ASP A 254 9.17 17.10 -13.06
N GLN A 255 8.37 16.01 -12.82
CA GLN A 255 7.76 15.12 -13.81
C GLN A 255 6.22 15.15 -13.77
N PRO A 256 5.54 16.32 -13.71
CA PRO A 256 4.11 16.38 -13.44
C PRO A 256 3.24 15.65 -14.47
N GLU A 257 3.64 15.66 -15.75
CA GLU A 257 2.91 14.99 -16.82
C GLU A 257 3.06 13.47 -16.74
N LEU A 258 4.23 12.94 -16.34
CA LEU A 258 4.44 11.50 -16.13
C LEU A 258 3.71 11.02 -14.88
N ALA A 259 3.71 11.82 -13.80
CA ALA A 259 2.93 11.53 -12.60
C ALA A 259 1.43 11.44 -12.89
N ASP A 260 0.90 12.38 -13.70
CA ASP A 260 -0.50 12.34 -14.14
C ASP A 260 -0.80 11.12 -15.03
N GLN A 261 0.13 10.75 -15.93
CA GLN A 261 0.01 9.53 -16.74
C GLN A 261 0.02 8.27 -15.88
N PHE A 262 0.89 8.21 -14.87
CA PHE A 262 0.95 7.07 -13.95
C PHE A 262 -0.35 6.93 -13.14
N LEU A 263 -0.88 8.02 -12.57
CA LEU A 263 -2.14 7.98 -11.84
C LEU A 263 -3.33 7.58 -12.72
N ALA A 264 -3.35 8.01 -13.98
CA ALA A 264 -4.35 7.56 -14.96
C ALA A 264 -4.17 6.07 -15.31
N PHE A 265 -2.93 5.60 -15.44
CA PHE A 265 -2.61 4.19 -15.67
C PHE A 265 -3.00 3.32 -14.46
N MET A 266 -2.83 3.82 -13.23
CA MET A 266 -3.13 3.10 -11.99
C MET A 266 -4.59 2.63 -11.90
N VAL A 267 -5.52 3.34 -12.52
CA VAL A 267 -6.95 2.95 -12.56
C VAL A 267 -7.35 2.24 -13.85
N SER A 268 -6.39 1.87 -14.69
CA SER A 268 -6.63 1.10 -15.91
C SER A 268 -6.67 -0.40 -15.65
N ASP A 269 -7.27 -1.16 -16.56
CA ASP A 269 -7.28 -2.63 -16.53
C ASP A 269 -5.87 -3.22 -16.50
N ALA A 270 -4.91 -2.60 -17.20
CA ALA A 270 -3.51 -3.05 -17.24
C ALA A 270 -2.80 -3.01 -15.87
N PHE A 271 -3.15 -2.06 -14.99
CA PHE A 271 -2.66 -2.01 -13.62
C PHE A 271 -3.53 -2.87 -12.70
N GLN A 272 -4.84 -2.69 -12.76
CA GLN A 272 -5.78 -3.27 -11.80
C GLN A 272 -5.86 -4.80 -11.90
N SER A 273 -5.58 -5.40 -13.07
CA SER A 273 -5.47 -6.85 -13.24
C SER A 273 -4.23 -7.46 -12.58
N ILE A 274 -3.21 -6.65 -12.27
CA ILE A 274 -2.00 -7.12 -11.58
C ILE A 274 -2.25 -7.26 -10.07
N ILE A 275 -3.03 -6.37 -9.47
CA ILE A 275 -3.22 -6.25 -8.02
C ILE A 275 -3.69 -7.54 -7.35
N PRO A 276 -4.74 -8.26 -7.84
CA PRO A 276 -5.26 -9.42 -7.13
C PRO A 276 -4.25 -10.55 -6.91
N GLU A 277 -3.36 -10.81 -7.86
CA GLU A 277 -2.45 -11.96 -7.83
C GLU A 277 -0.99 -11.59 -7.46
N THR A 278 -0.73 -10.33 -7.13
CA THR A 278 0.61 -9.88 -6.72
C THR A 278 0.60 -9.08 -5.42
N ASN A 279 -0.41 -8.22 -5.21
CA ASN A 279 -0.62 -7.50 -3.94
C ASN A 279 -1.63 -8.20 -3.02
N TRP A 280 -2.39 -9.16 -3.57
CA TRP A 280 -3.36 -9.96 -2.83
C TRP A 280 -4.44 -9.11 -2.14
N MET A 281 -4.86 -8.03 -2.80
CA MET A 281 -5.87 -7.09 -2.34
C MET A 281 -7.01 -6.99 -3.37
N TYR A 282 -8.17 -6.48 -2.95
CA TYR A 282 -9.23 -6.14 -3.88
C TYR A 282 -8.81 -4.91 -4.70
N PRO A 283 -8.91 -4.95 -6.04
CA PRO A 283 -8.58 -3.80 -6.88
C PRO A 283 -9.61 -2.66 -6.66
N ALA A 284 -9.18 -1.41 -6.80
CA ALA A 284 -10.06 -0.26 -6.68
C ALA A 284 -10.99 -0.08 -7.89
N VAL A 285 -10.62 -0.64 -9.05
CA VAL A 285 -11.44 -0.77 -10.24
C VAL A 285 -11.44 -2.24 -10.66
N MET A 286 -12.62 -2.82 -10.83
CA MET A 286 -12.73 -4.23 -11.19
C MET A 286 -12.10 -4.48 -12.58
N PRO A 287 -11.11 -5.37 -12.69
CA PRO A 287 -10.54 -5.71 -13.99
C PRO A 287 -11.54 -6.44 -14.89
N ASP A 288 -11.36 -6.33 -16.20
CA ASP A 288 -12.22 -6.97 -17.20
C ASP A 288 -12.34 -8.48 -17.01
N GLY A 289 -11.29 -9.14 -16.50
CA GLY A 289 -11.24 -10.56 -16.17
C GLY A 289 -11.98 -10.94 -14.87
N GLY A 290 -12.41 -9.97 -14.07
CA GLY A 290 -12.94 -10.20 -12.72
C GLY A 290 -11.88 -10.68 -11.73
N LEU A 291 -12.32 -11.13 -10.56
CA LEU A 291 -11.45 -11.67 -9.51
C LEU A 291 -11.32 -13.18 -9.59
N PRO A 292 -10.15 -13.74 -9.22
CA PRO A 292 -10.01 -15.18 -9.00
C PRO A 292 -11.00 -15.70 -7.95
N ALA A 293 -11.47 -16.94 -8.09
CA ALA A 293 -12.50 -17.53 -7.23
C ALA A 293 -12.11 -17.60 -5.73
N ALA A 294 -10.81 -17.51 -5.42
CA ALA A 294 -10.31 -17.50 -4.04
C ALA A 294 -10.48 -16.14 -3.34
N PHE A 295 -10.92 -15.10 -4.05
CA PHE A 295 -11.17 -13.77 -3.49
C PHE A 295 -12.59 -13.64 -2.94
N ASP A 296 -12.99 -14.56 -2.08
CA ASP A 296 -14.24 -14.43 -1.35
C ASP A 296 -14.14 -13.35 -0.27
N ASN A 297 -15.12 -12.46 -0.19
CA ASN A 297 -15.19 -11.46 0.88
C ASN A 297 -16.08 -11.98 2.02
N PRO A 298 -15.51 -12.39 3.17
CA PRO A 298 -16.29 -12.90 4.30
C PRO A 298 -16.95 -11.78 5.13
N VAL A 299 -16.61 -10.50 4.86
CA VAL A 299 -17.09 -9.35 5.65
C VAL A 299 -18.33 -8.76 4.97
N SER A 300 -19.46 -8.85 5.65
CA SER A 300 -20.68 -8.15 5.21
C SER A 300 -20.60 -6.64 5.49
N ALA A 301 -21.32 -5.84 4.72
CA ALA A 301 -21.25 -4.38 4.81
C ALA A 301 -21.60 -3.82 6.20
N ASP A 302 -22.47 -4.49 6.96
CA ASP A 302 -22.83 -4.14 8.34
C ASP A 302 -21.74 -4.49 9.38
N LYS A 303 -20.71 -5.23 8.97
CA LYS A 303 -19.54 -5.61 9.75
C LYS A 303 -18.26 -4.87 9.34
N ALA A 304 -18.35 -3.99 8.38
CA ALA A 304 -17.24 -3.12 7.97
C ALA A 304 -17.07 -1.97 8.97
N LEU A 305 -15.91 -1.87 9.59
CA LEU A 305 -15.53 -0.78 10.48
C LEU A 305 -14.55 0.15 9.73
N LEU A 306 -14.76 1.44 9.85
CA LEU A 306 -13.86 2.44 9.26
C LEU A 306 -14.08 3.79 9.95
N PHE A 307 -13.03 4.43 10.38
CA PHE A 307 -13.04 5.85 10.71
C PHE A 307 -12.85 6.70 9.45
N SER A 308 -13.45 7.88 9.42
CA SER A 308 -12.98 8.90 8.48
C SER A 308 -11.51 9.22 8.75
N SER A 309 -10.80 9.75 7.75
CA SER A 309 -9.39 10.09 7.89
C SER A 309 -9.09 11.08 9.02
N ASP A 310 -10.00 12.04 9.23
CA ASP A 310 -9.89 13.02 10.31
C ASP A 310 -10.12 12.38 11.70
N GLU A 311 -11.08 11.46 11.82
CA GLU A 311 -11.29 10.70 13.05
C GLU A 311 -10.10 9.80 13.36
N ALA A 312 -9.55 9.08 12.38
CA ALA A 312 -8.36 8.26 12.54
C ALA A 312 -7.17 9.11 13.03
N LEU A 313 -6.94 10.27 12.42
CA LEU A 313 -5.89 11.21 12.86
C LEU A 313 -6.10 11.68 14.31
N ALA A 314 -7.33 12.04 14.67
CA ALA A 314 -7.65 12.55 16.01
C ALA A 314 -7.50 11.48 17.11
N ARG A 315 -7.73 10.20 16.79
CA ARG A 315 -7.69 9.08 17.73
C ARG A 315 -6.30 8.47 17.90
N ARG A 316 -5.45 8.58 16.88
CA ARG A 316 -4.17 7.88 16.76
C ARG A 316 -3.28 7.99 18.00
N ASP A 317 -3.06 9.19 18.51
CA ASP A 317 -2.14 9.40 19.64
C ASP A 317 -2.65 8.74 20.94
N THR A 318 -3.96 8.82 21.20
CA THR A 318 -4.58 8.20 22.37
C THR A 318 -4.52 6.67 22.25
N ALA A 319 -4.87 6.11 21.10
CA ALA A 319 -4.81 4.69 20.83
C ALA A 319 -3.37 4.15 20.95
N LEU A 320 -2.37 4.86 20.40
CA LEU A 320 -0.95 4.54 20.55
C LEU A 320 -0.50 4.56 22.01
N GLY A 321 -1.03 5.48 22.82
CA GLY A 321 -0.78 5.56 24.25
C GLY A 321 -1.26 4.30 24.98
N ALA A 322 -2.46 3.83 24.69
CA ALA A 322 -3.05 2.61 25.24
C ALA A 322 -2.25 1.36 24.86
N TRP A 323 -1.97 1.21 23.55
CA TRP A 323 -1.17 0.11 23.02
C TRP A 323 0.23 0.03 23.65
N ARG A 324 0.97 1.16 23.75
CA ARG A 324 2.29 1.19 24.40
C ARG A 324 2.22 0.81 25.86
N THR A 325 1.20 1.26 26.58
CA THR A 325 1.01 0.94 28.00
C THR A 325 0.80 -0.55 28.19
N ALA A 326 0.00 -1.18 27.34
CA ALA A 326 -0.27 -2.60 27.39
C ALA A 326 0.97 -3.46 27.11
N LEU A 327 1.73 -3.12 26.06
CA LEU A 327 2.90 -3.92 25.64
C LEU A 327 4.21 -3.62 26.39
N SER A 328 4.20 -2.67 27.31
CA SER A 328 5.36 -2.34 28.17
C SER A 328 5.31 -2.96 29.58
N GLN A 329 4.29 -3.77 29.89
CA GLN A 329 4.10 -4.39 31.22
C GLN A 329 4.87 -5.69 31.40
#